data_b06525be85fb267556cf7ac852316cbc
#
_entry.id   b06525be85fb267556cf7ac852316cbc
#
_cell.length_a   1.000
_cell.length_b   1.000
_cell.length_c   1.000
_cell.angle_alpha   90.00
_cell.angle_beta   90.00
_cell.angle_gamma   90.00
#
_symmetry.space_group_name_H-M   'P 1'
#
loop_
_entity.id
_entity.type
_entity.pdbx_description
1 polymer ?
#
loop_
_entity_poly.entity_id
_entity_poly.type
_entity_poly.pdbx_seq_one_letter_code
_entity_poly.pdbx_strand_id
1 'polypeptide(L)'
;RGYVKTILGRRRRFNLWGPRKYEVGLRPLPYDEAVEKWGKYVVRYFTYRAGNSVIQGSAADMMKRAMVDVYMATGIVPALTIHDELIISRPPGTIRADLAEVRRLMEEAIPLLVPVPTDAEIGTDLGNMEKV
;
A
#
# COMPACT_ATOMS: atom_id res chain seq x y z
N ARG A 1 14.78 3.04 17.06
CA ARG A 1 15.23 3.49 15.72
C ARG A 1 14.32 4.57 15.09
N GLY A 2 13.09 4.76 15.56
CA GLY A 2 12.16 5.81 15.11
C GLY A 2 11.57 5.61 13.71
N TYR A 3 11.61 4.42 13.18
CA TYR A 3 10.96 4.05 11.93
C TYR A 3 10.55 2.58 11.93
N VAL A 4 9.62 2.24 11.04
CA VAL A 4 9.31 0.87 10.63
C VAL A 4 9.62 0.69 9.15
N LYS A 5 9.74 -0.57 8.72
CA LYS A 5 9.96 -0.93 7.30
C LYS A 5 8.79 -1.76 6.79
N THR A 6 8.42 -1.52 5.54
CA THR A 6 7.52 -2.39 4.78
C THR A 6 8.27 -3.63 4.28
N ILE A 7 7.56 -4.55 3.66
CA ILE A 7 8.10 -5.81 3.13
C ILE A 7 9.22 -5.57 2.09
N LEU A 8 9.10 -4.54 1.25
CA LEU A 8 10.15 -4.15 0.29
C LEU A 8 11.16 -3.15 0.87
N GLY A 9 11.15 -2.93 2.19
CA GLY A 9 12.16 -2.12 2.88
C GLY A 9 11.91 -0.62 2.88
N ARG A 10 10.79 -0.13 2.35
CA ARG A 10 10.40 1.27 2.42
C ARG A 10 10.22 1.68 3.88
N ARG A 11 10.77 2.84 4.26
CA ARG A 11 10.77 3.31 5.65
C ARG A 11 9.66 4.32 5.91
N ARG A 12 8.84 4.06 6.93
CA ARG A 12 7.97 5.06 7.56
C ARG A 12 8.65 5.59 8.83
N ARG A 13 9.04 6.86 8.81
CA ARG A 13 9.67 7.54 9.96
C ARG A 13 8.61 8.18 10.85
N PHE A 14 8.89 8.18 12.16
CA PHE A 14 8.12 8.88 13.19
C PHE A 14 9.06 9.93 13.81
N ASN A 15 9.22 11.04 13.14
CA ASN A 15 10.18 12.11 13.47
C ASN A 15 9.50 13.36 14.03
N LEU A 16 8.25 13.24 14.49
CA LEU A 16 7.53 14.29 15.17
C LEU A 16 7.42 13.97 16.65
N TRP A 17 7.56 15.02 17.49
CA TRP A 17 7.65 14.94 18.93
C TRP A 17 6.68 15.88 19.59
N GLY A 18 6.29 15.58 20.82
CA GLY A 18 5.41 16.44 21.61
C GLY A 18 5.47 16.08 23.09
N PRO A 19 4.72 16.78 23.94
CA PRO A 19 4.68 16.51 25.36
C PRO A 19 4.10 15.12 25.63
N ARG A 20 4.47 14.53 26.76
CA ARG A 20 3.97 13.19 27.15
C ARG A 20 2.46 13.17 27.35
N LYS A 21 1.88 14.27 27.84
CA LYS A 21 0.44 14.43 27.99
C LYS A 21 -0.14 14.95 26.68
N TYR A 22 -1.05 14.17 26.08
CA TYR A 22 -1.75 14.58 24.87
C TYR A 22 -2.74 15.69 25.18
N GLU A 23 -2.73 16.73 24.33
CA GLU A 23 -3.70 17.83 24.35
C GLU A 23 -4.43 17.85 23.01
N VAL A 24 -5.75 18.06 23.06
CA VAL A 24 -6.59 18.15 21.85
C VAL A 24 -6.12 19.32 20.99
N GLY A 25 -5.90 19.08 19.69
CA GLY A 25 -5.41 20.09 18.75
C GLY A 25 -3.90 20.31 18.76
N LEU A 26 -3.14 19.60 19.60
CA LEU A 26 -1.69 19.68 19.63
C LEU A 26 -1.10 19.24 18.30
N ARG A 27 -0.23 20.07 17.72
CA ARG A 27 0.56 19.73 16.54
C ARG A 27 1.97 19.35 16.96
N PRO A 28 2.39 18.08 16.79
CA PRO A 28 3.73 17.67 17.11
C PRO A 28 4.75 18.30 16.16
N LEU A 29 5.96 18.55 16.68
CA LEU A 29 7.04 19.30 16.02
C LEU A 29 8.26 18.39 15.78
N PRO A 30 9.22 18.79 14.92
CA PRO A 30 10.56 18.23 14.90
C PRO A 30 11.21 18.27 16.28
N TYR A 31 12.21 17.39 16.52
CA TYR A 31 12.77 17.19 17.85
C TYR A 31 13.27 18.46 18.52
N ASP A 32 14.07 19.24 17.81
CA ASP A 32 14.70 20.46 18.36
C ASP A 32 13.66 21.52 18.76
N GLU A 33 12.69 21.77 17.88
CA GLU A 33 11.57 22.67 18.13
C GLU A 33 10.67 22.16 19.29
N ALA A 34 10.48 20.85 19.36
CA ALA A 34 9.69 20.22 20.43
C ALA A 34 10.38 20.38 21.79
N VAL A 35 11.71 20.21 21.84
CA VAL A 35 12.50 20.39 23.06
C VAL A 35 12.51 21.85 23.49
N GLU A 36 12.65 22.77 22.58
CA GLU A 36 12.56 24.21 22.86
C GLU A 36 11.21 24.59 23.46
N LYS A 37 10.13 24.06 22.88
CA LYS A 37 8.76 24.41 23.31
C LYS A 37 8.30 23.70 24.58
N TRP A 38 8.64 22.42 24.77
CA TRP A 38 8.11 21.56 25.85
C TRP A 38 9.17 20.96 26.77
N GLY A 39 10.44 21.31 26.55
CA GLY A 39 11.56 20.79 27.33
C GLY A 39 12.00 19.38 26.91
N LYS A 40 13.01 18.86 27.59
CA LYS A 40 13.71 17.61 27.23
C LYS A 40 12.89 16.30 27.39
N TYR A 41 11.73 16.36 28.02
CA TYR A 41 10.88 15.19 28.28
C TYR A 41 9.81 14.95 27.20
N VAL A 42 10.10 15.35 25.96
CA VAL A 42 9.22 15.07 24.81
C VAL A 42 9.24 13.61 24.43
N VAL A 43 8.11 13.12 23.89
CA VAL A 43 7.93 11.76 23.40
C VAL A 43 7.65 11.76 21.91
N ARG A 44 8.03 10.67 21.25
CA ARG A 44 7.79 10.48 19.81
C ARG A 44 6.31 10.23 19.56
N TYR A 45 5.72 11.01 18.67
CA TYR A 45 4.29 10.94 18.32
C TYR A 45 4.00 9.97 17.19
N PHE A 46 2.74 9.54 17.13
CA PHE A 46 2.19 8.62 16.11
C PHE A 46 2.81 7.21 16.07
N THR A 47 3.60 6.83 17.07
CA THR A 47 4.22 5.51 17.13
C THR A 47 3.20 4.36 17.23
N TYR A 48 2.00 4.63 17.73
CA TYR A 48 0.87 3.68 17.75
C TYR A 48 0.42 3.26 16.35
N ARG A 49 0.73 4.06 15.32
CA ARG A 49 0.45 3.74 13.90
C ARG A 49 1.50 2.81 13.28
N ALA A 50 2.53 2.42 14.02
CA ALA A 50 3.67 1.67 13.47
C ALA A 50 3.23 0.34 12.84
N GLY A 51 2.44 -0.48 13.55
CA GLY A 51 1.93 -1.75 13.04
C GLY A 51 1.10 -1.58 11.77
N ASN A 52 0.13 -0.69 11.80
CA ASN A 52 -0.71 -0.41 10.63
C ASN A 52 0.10 0.13 9.44
N SER A 53 1.13 0.96 9.70
CA SER A 53 2.02 1.46 8.65
C SER A 53 2.86 0.36 7.98
N VAL A 54 3.20 -0.71 8.73
CA VAL A 54 3.87 -1.88 8.13
C VAL A 54 2.90 -2.63 7.22
N ILE A 55 1.70 -2.94 7.73
CA ILE A 55 0.70 -3.75 6.99
C ILE A 55 0.24 -3.02 5.72
N GLN A 56 -0.32 -1.83 5.86
CA GLN A 56 -0.81 -1.04 4.71
C GLN A 56 0.31 -0.65 3.75
N GLY A 57 1.49 -0.32 4.30
CA GLY A 57 2.65 -0.02 3.47
C GLY A 57 3.13 -1.22 2.67
N SER A 58 3.10 -2.42 3.25
CA SER A 58 3.47 -3.66 2.55
C SER A 58 2.44 -4.05 1.50
N ALA A 59 1.14 -3.90 1.77
CA ALA A 59 0.10 -4.09 0.76
C ALA A 59 0.27 -3.15 -0.43
N ALA A 60 0.56 -1.87 -0.18
CA ALA A 60 0.86 -0.92 -1.25
C ALA A 60 2.15 -1.24 -2.03
N ASP A 61 3.15 -1.85 -1.39
CA ASP A 61 4.36 -2.32 -2.05
C ASP A 61 4.06 -3.51 -2.96
N MET A 62 3.22 -4.47 -2.51
CA MET A 62 2.76 -5.61 -3.32
C MET A 62 2.02 -5.14 -4.56
N MET A 63 1.04 -4.23 -4.41
CA MET A 63 0.28 -3.70 -5.53
C MET A 63 1.17 -3.01 -6.57
N LYS A 64 2.11 -2.18 -6.12
CA LYS A 64 3.05 -1.51 -7.03
C LYS A 64 3.98 -2.48 -7.74
N ARG A 65 4.41 -3.52 -7.06
CA ARG A 65 5.22 -4.58 -7.66
C ARG A 65 4.42 -5.33 -8.70
N ALA A 66 3.19 -5.73 -8.38
CA ALA A 66 2.27 -6.39 -9.31
C ALA A 66 2.04 -5.56 -10.58
N MET A 67 1.79 -4.25 -10.44
CA MET A 67 1.62 -3.34 -11.60
C MET A 67 2.87 -3.33 -12.50
N VAL A 68 4.06 -3.30 -11.92
CA VAL A 68 5.32 -3.33 -12.68
C VAL A 68 5.46 -4.67 -13.39
N ASP A 69 5.23 -5.78 -12.70
CA ASP A 69 5.38 -7.13 -13.26
C ASP A 69 4.35 -7.38 -14.39
N VAL A 70 3.10 -6.95 -14.22
CA VAL A 70 2.06 -6.97 -15.26
C VAL A 70 2.51 -6.18 -16.49
N TYR A 71 2.97 -4.95 -16.31
CA TYR A 71 3.44 -4.13 -17.42
C TYR A 71 4.65 -4.75 -18.14
N MET A 72 5.63 -5.21 -17.40
CA MET A 72 6.88 -5.77 -17.97
C MET A 72 6.63 -7.08 -18.71
N ALA A 73 5.71 -7.92 -18.23
CA ALA A 73 5.42 -9.21 -18.85
C ALA A 73 4.45 -9.11 -20.02
N THR A 74 3.47 -8.23 -19.96
CA THR A 74 2.33 -8.22 -20.90
C THR A 74 2.20 -6.92 -21.72
N GLY A 75 2.87 -5.84 -21.31
CA GLY A 75 2.64 -4.49 -21.84
C GLY A 75 1.31 -3.86 -21.44
N ILE A 76 0.52 -4.55 -20.60
CA ILE A 76 -0.79 -4.05 -20.15
C ILE A 76 -0.59 -2.92 -19.13
N VAL A 77 -1.22 -1.78 -19.39
CA VAL A 77 -1.29 -0.66 -18.46
C VAL A 77 -2.69 -0.64 -17.84
N PRO A 78 -2.82 -0.74 -16.52
CA PRO A 78 -4.13 -0.58 -15.89
C PRO A 78 -4.74 0.79 -16.19
N ALA A 79 -6.03 0.80 -16.55
CA ALA A 79 -6.76 2.03 -16.81
C ALA A 79 -7.02 2.81 -15.51
N LEU A 80 -7.23 2.09 -14.41
CA LEU A 80 -7.47 2.66 -13.08
C LEU A 80 -6.97 1.71 -12.00
N THR A 81 -6.58 2.27 -10.85
CA THR A 81 -6.30 1.52 -9.63
C THR A 81 -7.17 2.04 -8.50
N ILE A 82 -7.87 1.15 -7.81
CA ILE A 82 -8.73 1.49 -6.67
C ILE A 82 -8.30 0.61 -5.51
N HIS A 83 -7.64 1.20 -4.51
CA HIS A 83 -7.08 0.46 -3.36
C HIS A 83 -6.16 -0.69 -3.77
N ASP A 84 -6.67 -1.91 -3.74
CA ASP A 84 -6.02 -3.18 -4.06
C ASP A 84 -6.54 -3.81 -5.37
N GLU A 85 -7.30 -3.07 -6.15
CA GLU A 85 -7.85 -3.50 -7.43
C GLU A 85 -7.12 -2.88 -8.62
N LEU A 86 -6.97 -3.66 -9.69
CA LEU A 86 -6.53 -3.20 -11.00
C LEU A 86 -7.68 -3.31 -12.01
N ILE A 87 -8.05 -2.19 -12.61
CA ILE A 87 -9.06 -2.15 -13.66
C ILE A 87 -8.34 -2.05 -15.01
N ILE A 88 -8.62 -3.01 -15.88
CA ILE A 88 -7.96 -3.19 -17.16
C ILE A 88 -9.01 -3.25 -18.26
N SER A 89 -8.83 -2.48 -19.31
CA SER A 89 -9.67 -2.56 -20.52
C SER A 89 -8.97 -3.39 -21.59
N ARG A 90 -9.64 -4.45 -22.06
CA ARG A 90 -9.12 -5.39 -23.05
C ARG A 90 -10.17 -5.77 -24.11
N PRO A 91 -9.71 -6.14 -25.32
CA PRO A 91 -10.62 -6.70 -26.34
C PRO A 91 -11.27 -8.00 -25.84
N PRO A 92 -12.55 -8.25 -26.13
CA PRO A 92 -13.26 -9.43 -25.66
C PRO A 92 -12.58 -10.76 -26.00
N GLY A 93 -11.87 -10.84 -27.12
CA GLY A 93 -11.19 -12.06 -27.56
C GLY A 93 -9.97 -12.47 -26.76
N THR A 94 -9.34 -11.54 -26.04
CA THR A 94 -8.12 -11.81 -25.25
C THR A 94 -8.36 -11.75 -23.75
N ILE A 95 -9.48 -11.20 -23.30
CA ILE A 95 -9.73 -10.84 -21.92
C ILE A 95 -9.51 -11.97 -20.91
N ARG A 96 -9.91 -13.21 -21.25
CA ARG A 96 -9.76 -14.35 -20.31
C ARG A 96 -8.31 -14.80 -20.15
N ALA A 97 -7.55 -14.79 -21.26
CA ALA A 97 -6.13 -15.13 -21.23
C ALA A 97 -5.33 -14.05 -20.50
N ASP A 98 -5.59 -12.79 -20.83
CA ASP A 98 -4.96 -11.63 -20.18
C ASP A 98 -5.27 -11.62 -18.67
N LEU A 99 -6.50 -11.92 -18.27
CA LEU A 99 -6.92 -11.98 -16.87
C LEU A 99 -6.19 -13.07 -16.09
N ALA A 100 -6.06 -14.27 -16.67
CA ALA A 100 -5.35 -15.38 -16.02
C ALA A 100 -3.89 -15.02 -15.76
N GLU A 101 -3.22 -14.39 -16.72
CA GLU A 101 -1.83 -13.97 -16.57
C GLU A 101 -1.68 -12.82 -15.56
N VAL A 102 -2.57 -11.82 -15.60
CA VAL A 102 -2.57 -10.72 -14.63
C VAL A 102 -2.76 -11.24 -13.21
N ARG A 103 -3.72 -12.14 -12.99
CA ARG A 103 -3.94 -12.78 -11.67
C ARG A 103 -2.68 -13.47 -11.18
N ARG A 104 -2.06 -14.31 -12.01
CA ARG A 104 -0.82 -14.99 -11.66
C ARG A 104 0.28 -14.01 -11.25
N LEU A 105 0.49 -12.95 -12.01
CA LEU A 105 1.50 -11.93 -11.72
C LEU A 105 1.20 -11.14 -10.43
N MET A 106 -0.07 -10.87 -10.14
CA MET A 106 -0.47 -10.23 -8.89
C MET A 106 -0.24 -11.13 -7.67
N GLU A 107 -0.59 -12.42 -7.77
CA GLU A 107 -0.45 -13.41 -6.70
C GLU A 107 1.02 -13.75 -6.41
N GLU A 108 1.88 -13.72 -7.44
CA GLU A 108 3.32 -13.99 -7.35
C GLU A 108 4.19 -12.75 -7.13
N ALA A 109 3.61 -11.54 -7.08
CA ALA A 109 4.35 -10.28 -7.03
C ALA A 109 5.36 -10.20 -5.87
N ILE A 110 5.05 -10.79 -4.74
CA ILE A 110 5.95 -10.93 -3.59
C ILE A 110 5.85 -12.34 -3.02
N PRO A 111 6.96 -13.08 -2.87
CA PRO A 111 6.93 -14.39 -2.25
C PRO A 111 6.56 -14.28 -0.77
N LEU A 112 5.43 -14.84 -0.40
CA LEU A 112 4.92 -14.90 0.97
C LEU A 112 4.76 -16.35 1.40
N LEU A 113 4.79 -16.59 2.71
CA LEU A 113 4.53 -17.91 3.29
C LEU A 113 3.06 -18.32 3.21
N VAL A 114 2.18 -17.35 3.03
CA VAL A 114 0.73 -17.53 2.89
C VAL A 114 0.32 -17.07 1.50
N PRO A 115 -0.48 -17.83 0.76
CA PRO A 115 -0.98 -17.41 -0.54
C PRO A 115 -1.87 -16.17 -0.41
N VAL A 116 -1.80 -15.30 -1.40
CA VAL A 116 -2.65 -14.10 -1.51
C VAL A 116 -3.49 -14.26 -2.79
N PRO A 117 -4.63 -14.97 -2.70
CA PRO A 117 -5.47 -15.18 -3.87
C PRO A 117 -6.10 -13.86 -4.33
N THR A 118 -6.33 -13.73 -5.63
CA THR A 118 -7.04 -12.63 -6.24
C THR A 118 -8.42 -13.07 -6.72
N ASP A 119 -9.44 -12.25 -6.49
CA ASP A 119 -10.72 -12.36 -7.17
C ASP A 119 -10.70 -11.61 -8.49
N ALA A 120 -11.53 -12.01 -9.44
CA ALA A 120 -11.62 -11.35 -10.72
C ALA A 120 -13.07 -11.26 -11.20
N GLU A 121 -13.34 -10.17 -11.90
CA GLU A 121 -14.64 -9.88 -12.51
C GLU A 121 -14.43 -9.41 -13.95
N ILE A 122 -15.37 -9.75 -14.82
CA ILE A 122 -15.38 -9.31 -16.23
C ILE A 122 -16.73 -8.66 -16.51
N GLY A 123 -16.73 -7.54 -17.22
CA GLY A 123 -17.95 -6.85 -17.63
C GLY A 123 -17.70 -5.87 -18.76
N THR A 124 -18.75 -5.30 -19.28
CA THR A 124 -18.70 -4.26 -20.32
C THR A 124 -18.46 -2.88 -19.75
N ASP A 125 -18.80 -2.69 -18.50
CA ASP A 125 -18.61 -1.47 -17.72
C ASP A 125 -18.55 -1.80 -16.22
N LEU A 126 -18.16 -0.85 -15.39
CA LEU A 126 -18.00 -1.04 -13.93
C LEU A 126 -19.32 -1.33 -13.17
N GLY A 127 -20.48 -1.08 -13.78
CA GLY A 127 -21.76 -1.35 -13.17
C GLY A 127 -22.31 -2.74 -13.50
N ASN A 128 -21.72 -3.43 -14.46
CA ASN A 128 -22.16 -4.73 -14.99
C ASN A 128 -20.99 -5.72 -15.03
N MET A 129 -20.44 -6.02 -13.84
CA MET A 129 -19.33 -6.95 -13.68
C MET A 129 -19.85 -8.30 -13.15
N GLU A 130 -19.29 -9.39 -13.67
CA GLU A 130 -19.59 -10.75 -13.25
C GLU A 130 -18.31 -11.44 -12.77
N LYS A 131 -18.40 -12.12 -11.63
CA LYS A 131 -17.29 -12.88 -11.04
C LYS A 131 -16.94 -14.09 -11.93
N VAL A 132 -15.64 -14.30 -12.13
CA VAL A 132 -15.09 -15.39 -12.96
C VAL A 132 -14.06 -16.22 -12.23
#